data_7aa4eb4133f10ffde63dc8dc6638ae2e
#
_entry.id   7aa4eb4133f10ffde63dc8dc6638ae2e
#
_cell.length_a   1.000
_cell.length_b   1.000
_cell.length_c   1.000
_cell.angle_alpha   90.00
_cell.angle_beta   90.00
_cell.angle_gamma   90.00
#
_symmetry.space_group_name_H-M   'P 1'
#
loop_
_entity.id
_entity.type
_entity.pdbx_description
1 polymer ?
#
loop_
_entity_poly.entity_id
_entity_poly.type
_entity_poly.pdbx_seq_one_letter_code
_entity_poly.pdbx_strand_id
1 'polypeptide(L)'
;MAAAFQLAASVAPTRSPKEILQNVRITATGGGIQLTATDTEIGIRLDVNEGVEIEAEGTALLPVVRTNAILRESTDETLRVTTDESAVQIQGTRSKFRMPSANPDEFPTIEGFTEEVYHEIPVRLFRELVKRTVFATDAESSRYALGGVLLELEGEDVIAVGTDGRRLARMQGKGLSVGEHKTSGMSTIVPTRAISLMERAVTDSDETIHLAARSNDLLLRTPRCVIFSRLVEGRYPNWRQVFPQRENAIQVDMIVGPLYAALRQAAIVTDHDSRGIDFGFGDGSLTLEATTAEIGTSRVEMPVAYDGEPISMKMDHRFVADFCKVLDGETGFIFEIENENSPALLTTDDGYAYVIMPMAKER
;
A
#
# COMPACT_ATOMS: atom_id res chain seq x y z
N MET A 1 -15.89 16.99 4.51
CA MET A 1 -16.84 15.94 4.94
C MET A 1 -16.95 14.78 3.94
N ALA A 2 -17.25 14.97 2.63
CA ALA A 2 -17.41 13.87 1.67
C ALA A 2 -16.20 12.94 1.55
N ALA A 3 -14.98 13.49 1.39
CA ALA A 3 -13.76 12.71 1.32
C ALA A 3 -13.48 11.89 2.61
N ALA A 4 -13.77 12.48 3.78
CA ALA A 4 -13.65 11.78 5.04
C ALA A 4 -14.64 10.60 5.17
N PHE A 5 -15.90 10.82 4.73
CA PHE A 5 -16.87 9.74 4.67
C PHE A 5 -16.45 8.62 3.72
N GLN A 6 -15.96 8.95 2.52
CA GLN A 6 -15.46 7.97 1.55
C GLN A 6 -14.29 7.14 2.10
N LEU A 7 -13.37 7.79 2.82
CA LEU A 7 -12.26 7.09 3.48
C LEU A 7 -12.79 6.10 4.53
N ALA A 8 -13.66 6.53 5.44
CA ALA A 8 -14.29 5.64 6.42
C ALA A 8 -15.10 4.52 5.75
N ALA A 9 -15.91 4.86 4.75
CA ALA A 9 -16.73 3.93 3.99
C ALA A 9 -15.92 2.84 3.25
N SER A 10 -14.64 3.10 2.93
CA SER A 10 -13.77 2.12 2.27
C SER A 10 -13.42 0.92 3.16
N VAL A 11 -13.64 1.03 4.47
CA VAL A 11 -13.46 -0.06 5.44
C VAL A 11 -14.70 -0.94 5.50
N ALA A 12 -15.88 -0.34 5.42
CA ALA A 12 -17.14 -1.06 5.53
C ALA A 12 -17.32 -2.09 4.41
N PRO A 13 -17.71 -3.34 4.72
CA PRO A 13 -17.89 -4.37 3.70
C PRO A 13 -19.14 -4.07 2.85
N THR A 14 -19.05 -4.29 1.55
CA THR A 14 -20.20 -4.13 0.63
C THR A 14 -21.26 -5.21 0.82
N ARG A 15 -20.84 -6.37 1.33
CA ARG A 15 -21.70 -7.51 1.71
C ARG A 15 -21.19 -8.09 3.02
N SER A 16 -22.07 -8.29 3.97
CA SER A 16 -21.76 -8.87 5.27
C SER A 16 -22.99 -9.61 5.83
N PRO A 17 -22.82 -10.75 6.50
CA PRO A 17 -23.88 -11.37 7.29
C PRO A 17 -24.34 -10.47 8.46
N LYS A 18 -23.48 -9.56 8.90
CA LYS A 18 -23.81 -8.51 9.88
C LYS A 18 -24.08 -7.20 9.14
N GLU A 19 -25.34 -6.95 8.78
CA GLU A 19 -25.75 -5.77 8.00
C GLU A 19 -25.31 -4.44 8.63
N ILE A 20 -25.20 -4.39 9.96
CA ILE A 20 -24.77 -3.18 10.68
C ILE A 20 -23.37 -2.70 10.23
N LEU A 21 -22.47 -3.61 9.84
CA LEU A 21 -21.13 -3.27 9.35
C LEU A 21 -21.12 -2.57 7.99
N GLN A 22 -22.24 -2.62 7.23
CA GLN A 22 -22.39 -1.91 5.95
C GLN A 22 -22.69 -0.42 6.13
N ASN A 23 -22.53 0.10 7.34
CA ASN A 23 -22.76 1.49 7.69
C ASN A 23 -21.46 2.17 8.16
N VAL A 24 -21.43 3.48 8.06
CA VAL A 24 -20.52 4.34 8.80
C VAL A 24 -21.30 4.91 10.00
N ARG A 25 -20.79 4.70 11.19
CA ARG A 25 -21.29 5.36 12.39
C ARG A 25 -20.78 6.79 12.42
N ILE A 26 -21.70 7.75 12.52
CA ILE A 26 -21.41 9.15 12.71
C ILE A 26 -21.80 9.55 14.15
N THR A 27 -20.89 10.16 14.86
CA THR A 27 -21.14 10.70 16.21
C THR A 27 -20.84 12.19 16.18
N ALA A 28 -21.84 13.01 16.45
CA ALA A 28 -21.72 14.46 16.55
C ALA A 28 -21.63 14.87 18.03
N THR A 29 -20.64 15.67 18.36
CA THR A 29 -20.42 16.27 19.69
C THR A 29 -20.06 17.74 19.53
N GLY A 30 -20.06 18.52 20.60
CA GLY A 30 -19.69 19.95 20.54
C GLY A 30 -18.30 20.23 19.97
N GLY A 31 -17.42 19.22 19.89
CA GLY A 31 -16.08 19.33 19.34
C GLY A 31 -15.94 18.97 17.86
N GLY A 32 -16.98 18.45 17.21
CA GLY A 32 -16.92 18.01 15.82
C GLY A 32 -17.65 16.69 15.58
N ILE A 33 -17.35 16.07 14.45
CA ILE A 33 -17.93 14.79 14.03
C ILE A 33 -16.85 13.72 14.04
N GLN A 34 -17.18 12.55 14.59
CA GLN A 34 -16.36 11.35 14.47
C GLN A 34 -17.07 10.35 13.55
N LEU A 35 -16.37 9.90 12.53
CA LEU A 35 -16.76 8.81 11.63
C LEU A 35 -16.08 7.52 12.06
N THR A 36 -16.83 6.43 12.16
CA THR A 36 -16.31 5.12 12.55
C THR A 36 -16.83 4.05 11.60
N ALA A 37 -15.95 3.21 11.09
CA ALA A 37 -16.30 2.07 10.25
C ALA A 37 -15.40 0.86 10.53
N THR A 38 -15.92 -0.35 10.38
CA THR A 38 -15.15 -1.59 10.57
C THR A 38 -15.75 -2.74 9.78
N ASP A 39 -14.89 -3.68 9.39
CA ASP A 39 -15.26 -5.02 8.91
C ASP A 39 -14.92 -6.12 9.93
N THR A 40 -14.50 -5.74 11.15
CA THR A 40 -13.98 -6.56 12.25
C THR A 40 -12.50 -6.92 12.15
N GLU A 41 -11.90 -6.89 10.98
CA GLU A 41 -10.45 -7.08 10.77
C GLU A 41 -9.71 -5.74 10.70
N ILE A 42 -10.36 -4.75 10.11
CA ILE A 42 -9.87 -3.38 10.01
C ILE A 42 -10.92 -2.45 10.62
N GLY A 43 -10.46 -1.44 11.34
CA GLY A 43 -11.31 -0.39 11.88
C GLY A 43 -10.70 0.99 11.68
N ILE A 44 -11.54 1.99 11.44
CA ILE A 44 -11.15 3.39 11.33
C ILE A 44 -12.01 4.28 12.21
N ARG A 45 -11.37 5.20 12.92
CA ARG A 45 -11.99 6.36 13.59
C ARG A 45 -11.37 7.60 12.97
N LEU A 46 -12.21 8.47 12.44
CA LEU A 46 -11.77 9.68 11.75
C LEU A 46 -12.52 10.88 12.30
N ASP A 47 -11.80 11.83 12.85
CA ASP A 47 -12.34 13.08 13.40
C ASP A 47 -12.41 14.13 12.30
N VAL A 48 -13.56 14.83 12.22
CA VAL A 48 -13.84 15.90 11.24
C VAL A 48 -14.32 17.12 12.01
N ASN A 49 -13.44 18.10 12.16
CA ASN A 49 -13.70 19.31 12.93
C ASN A 49 -13.94 20.54 12.06
N GLU A 50 -13.65 20.43 10.74
CA GLU A 50 -13.79 21.53 9.79
C GLU A 50 -14.89 21.26 8.77
N GLY A 51 -15.58 22.33 8.34
CA GLY A 51 -16.62 22.24 7.34
C GLY A 51 -17.86 21.47 7.79
N VAL A 52 -18.12 21.47 9.12
CA VAL A 52 -19.30 20.86 9.75
C VAL A 52 -19.92 21.83 10.74
N GLU A 53 -21.24 21.85 10.82
CA GLU A 53 -22.03 22.59 11.79
C GLU A 53 -22.90 21.61 12.57
N ILE A 54 -22.86 21.66 13.89
CA ILE A 54 -23.58 20.73 14.76
C ILE A 54 -24.71 21.48 15.43
N GLU A 55 -25.93 21.15 15.04
CA GLU A 55 -27.14 21.71 15.63
C GLU A 55 -27.62 20.91 16.86
N ALA A 56 -27.33 19.60 16.86
CA ALA A 56 -27.64 18.70 17.97
C ALA A 56 -26.62 17.59 18.06
N GLU A 57 -26.24 17.24 19.26
CA GLU A 57 -25.37 16.08 19.53
C GLU A 57 -26.15 14.78 19.36
N GLY A 58 -25.47 13.72 18.93
CA GLY A 58 -26.08 12.42 18.76
C GLY A 58 -25.27 11.47 17.90
N THR A 59 -25.79 10.28 17.72
CA THR A 59 -25.16 9.22 16.93
C THR A 59 -26.15 8.63 15.94
N ALA A 60 -25.70 8.37 14.72
CA ALA A 60 -26.48 7.73 13.67
C ALA A 60 -25.64 6.73 12.86
N LEU A 61 -26.30 5.81 12.18
CA LEU A 61 -25.69 4.93 11.19
C LEU A 61 -26.07 5.36 9.78
N LEU A 62 -25.08 5.60 8.95
CA LEU A 62 -25.23 6.02 7.56
C LEU A 62 -24.95 4.83 6.63
N PRO A 63 -25.96 4.30 5.90
CA PRO A 63 -25.75 3.21 4.94
C PRO A 63 -24.76 3.60 3.85
N VAL A 64 -23.62 2.90 3.75
CA VAL A 64 -22.47 3.28 2.91
C VAL A 64 -22.85 3.48 1.45
N VAL A 65 -23.49 2.47 0.84
CA VAL A 65 -23.81 2.48 -0.60
C VAL A 65 -24.69 3.68 -0.97
N ARG A 66 -25.74 3.93 -0.17
CA ARG A 66 -26.70 5.01 -0.43
C ARG A 66 -26.10 6.37 -0.13
N THR A 67 -25.41 6.52 0.99
CA THR A 67 -24.80 7.79 1.37
C THR A 67 -23.70 8.19 0.38
N ASN A 68 -22.84 7.26 -0.07
CA ASN A 68 -21.85 7.55 -1.11
C ASN A 68 -22.51 7.99 -2.42
N ALA A 69 -23.64 7.36 -2.82
CA ALA A 69 -24.36 7.76 -4.01
C ALA A 69 -24.93 9.19 -3.86
N ILE A 70 -25.53 9.51 -2.71
CA ILE A 70 -26.05 10.85 -2.42
C ILE A 70 -24.92 11.89 -2.47
N LEU A 71 -23.79 11.63 -1.80
CA LEU A 71 -22.65 12.56 -1.77
C LEU A 71 -22.01 12.78 -3.15
N ARG A 72 -22.01 11.75 -4.01
CA ARG A 72 -21.49 11.86 -5.38
C ARG A 72 -22.38 12.63 -6.33
N GLU A 73 -23.70 12.41 -6.24
CA GLU A 73 -24.68 13.00 -7.16
C GLU A 73 -25.19 14.37 -6.69
N SER A 74 -24.94 14.74 -5.42
CA SER A 74 -25.39 16.04 -4.89
C SER A 74 -24.60 17.19 -5.50
N THR A 75 -25.32 18.23 -5.88
CA THR A 75 -24.77 19.52 -6.33
C THR A 75 -24.84 20.60 -5.23
N ASP A 76 -25.38 20.24 -4.07
CA ASP A 76 -25.49 21.15 -2.92
C ASP A 76 -24.13 21.30 -2.22
N GLU A 77 -23.77 22.52 -1.84
CA GLU A 77 -22.54 22.78 -1.06
C GLU A 77 -22.64 22.21 0.35
N THR A 78 -23.86 22.15 0.91
CA THR A 78 -24.13 21.63 2.24
C THR A 78 -25.29 20.66 2.23
N LEU A 79 -25.17 19.59 3.04
CA LEU A 79 -26.23 18.63 3.27
C LEU A 79 -26.50 18.53 4.78
N ARG A 80 -27.76 18.62 5.17
CA ARG A 80 -28.19 18.43 6.54
C ARG A 80 -28.50 16.96 6.80
N VAL A 81 -27.91 16.41 7.86
CA VAL A 81 -28.15 15.04 8.31
C VAL A 81 -28.93 15.10 9.62
N THR A 82 -30.08 14.43 9.66
CA THR A 82 -30.89 14.28 10.88
C THR A 82 -31.24 12.83 11.08
N THR A 83 -31.46 12.41 12.31
CA THR A 83 -31.86 11.04 12.65
C THR A 83 -33.07 11.05 13.60
N ASP A 84 -33.90 10.03 13.46
CA ASP A 84 -34.92 9.64 14.42
C ASP A 84 -34.67 8.17 14.84
N GLU A 85 -35.52 7.60 15.69
CA GLU A 85 -35.35 6.24 16.22
C GLU A 85 -35.23 5.14 15.15
N SER A 86 -35.71 5.37 13.93
CA SER A 86 -35.86 4.36 12.90
C SER A 86 -35.20 4.70 11.58
N ALA A 87 -34.78 5.95 11.38
CA ALA A 87 -34.31 6.42 10.09
C ALA A 87 -33.28 7.55 10.19
N VAL A 88 -32.40 7.62 9.20
CA VAL A 88 -31.55 8.77 8.93
C VAL A 88 -32.07 9.50 7.70
N GLN A 89 -32.10 10.82 7.76
CA GLN A 89 -32.47 11.69 6.67
C GLN A 89 -31.31 12.57 6.25
N ILE A 90 -31.06 12.63 4.95
CA ILE A 90 -30.10 13.54 4.33
C ILE A 90 -30.89 14.51 3.45
N GLN A 91 -30.69 15.79 3.68
CA GLN A 91 -31.47 16.84 3.00
C GLN A 91 -30.52 17.90 2.42
N GLY A 92 -30.72 18.21 1.15
CA GLY A 92 -30.16 19.36 0.44
C GLY A 92 -31.18 20.43 0.22
N THR A 93 -30.89 21.40 -0.64
CA THR A 93 -31.76 22.54 -0.95
C THR A 93 -33.08 22.10 -1.63
N ARG A 94 -32.96 21.11 -2.54
CA ARG A 94 -34.10 20.59 -3.34
C ARG A 94 -34.23 19.08 -3.30
N SER A 95 -33.42 18.42 -2.46
CA SER A 95 -33.37 16.97 -2.35
C SER A 95 -33.59 16.52 -0.92
N LYS A 96 -34.27 15.40 -0.75
CA LYS A 96 -34.52 14.79 0.56
C LYS A 96 -34.53 13.29 0.44
N PHE A 97 -33.66 12.65 1.19
CA PHE A 97 -33.51 11.20 1.25
C PHE A 97 -33.79 10.73 2.67
N ARG A 98 -34.63 9.74 2.82
CA ARG A 98 -34.92 9.08 4.10
C ARG A 98 -34.57 7.59 3.96
N MET A 99 -33.72 7.10 4.81
CA MET A 99 -33.25 5.72 4.78
C MET A 99 -33.46 5.07 6.15
N PRO A 100 -33.83 3.78 6.21
CA PRO A 100 -33.82 3.03 7.48
C PRO A 100 -32.44 3.10 8.12
N SER A 101 -32.39 3.23 9.44
CA SER A 101 -31.17 3.20 10.24
C SER A 101 -31.30 2.13 11.32
N ALA A 102 -30.23 1.37 11.53
CA ALA A 102 -30.15 0.45 12.65
C ALA A 102 -29.77 1.19 13.95
N ASN A 103 -29.90 0.50 15.08
CA ASN A 103 -29.52 1.05 16.39
C ASN A 103 -28.00 1.29 16.44
N PRO A 104 -27.51 2.53 16.64
CA PRO A 104 -26.09 2.83 16.72
C PRO A 104 -25.35 2.16 17.87
N ASP A 105 -26.05 1.77 18.94
CA ASP A 105 -25.47 1.15 20.11
C ASP A 105 -25.03 -0.32 19.85
N GLU A 106 -25.57 -0.93 18.80
CA GLU A 106 -25.19 -2.27 18.35
C GLU A 106 -23.95 -2.26 17.45
N PHE A 107 -23.49 -1.06 17.02
CA PHE A 107 -22.29 -0.95 16.17
C PHE A 107 -21.04 -1.27 16.97
N PRO A 108 -20.12 -2.11 16.44
CA PRO A 108 -18.92 -2.49 17.14
C PRO A 108 -18.07 -1.29 17.57
N THR A 109 -17.58 -1.32 18.79
CA THR A 109 -16.65 -0.29 19.29
C THR A 109 -15.25 -0.54 18.70
N ILE A 110 -14.63 0.50 18.17
CA ILE A 110 -13.23 0.51 17.77
C ILE A 110 -12.44 1.21 18.87
N GLU A 111 -11.41 0.54 19.37
CA GLU A 111 -10.53 1.11 20.38
C GLU A 111 -9.82 2.37 19.87
N GLY A 112 -9.60 3.31 20.75
CA GLY A 112 -8.73 4.46 20.49
C GLY A 112 -7.27 4.05 20.58
N PHE A 113 -6.39 4.96 20.18
CA PHE A 113 -4.96 4.78 20.39
C PHE A 113 -4.59 5.24 21.82
N THR A 114 -4.36 4.29 22.71
CA THR A 114 -3.97 4.53 24.12
C THR A 114 -2.56 4.05 24.42
N GLU A 115 -1.84 3.61 23.39
CA GLU A 115 -0.49 3.04 23.52
C GLU A 115 0.52 4.10 23.95
N GLU A 116 1.32 3.79 24.97
CA GLU A 116 2.47 4.58 25.43
C GLU A 116 3.78 4.12 24.75
N VAL A 117 3.74 2.94 24.11
CA VAL A 117 4.88 2.27 23.46
C VAL A 117 4.58 2.17 21.97
N TYR A 118 5.31 2.93 21.13
CA TYR A 118 5.06 3.03 19.70
C TYR A 118 6.29 3.54 18.94
N HIS A 119 6.26 3.44 17.61
CA HIS A 119 7.20 4.17 16.74
C HIS A 119 6.56 5.44 16.21
N GLU A 120 7.34 6.51 16.26
CA GLU A 120 7.04 7.76 15.55
C GLU A 120 7.80 7.75 14.21
N ILE A 121 7.04 7.80 13.12
CA ILE A 121 7.57 7.65 11.76
C ILE A 121 7.21 8.90 10.96
N PRO A 122 8.19 9.57 10.30
CA PRO A 122 7.89 10.67 9.39
C PRO A 122 6.92 10.22 8.29
N VAL A 123 5.90 11.03 8.01
CA VAL A 123 4.87 10.73 7.01
C VAL A 123 5.49 10.42 5.64
N ARG A 124 6.50 11.21 5.24
CA ARG A 124 7.20 10.99 3.98
C ARG A 124 7.80 9.58 3.91
N LEU A 125 8.48 9.15 4.98
CA LEU A 125 9.04 7.79 5.05
C LEU A 125 7.94 6.73 5.01
N PHE A 126 6.87 6.90 5.77
CA PHE A 126 5.76 5.94 5.79
C PHE A 126 5.15 5.73 4.40
N ARG A 127 4.93 6.82 3.65
CA ARG A 127 4.44 6.73 2.26
C ARG A 127 5.40 5.98 1.35
N GLU A 128 6.71 6.25 1.45
CA GLU A 128 7.71 5.53 0.67
C GLU A 128 7.77 4.04 1.05
N LEU A 129 7.69 3.71 2.36
CA LEU A 129 7.62 2.33 2.83
C LEU A 129 6.45 1.57 2.19
N VAL A 130 5.26 2.17 2.18
CA VAL A 130 4.07 1.54 1.60
C VAL A 130 4.15 1.49 0.08
N LYS A 131 4.38 2.62 -0.57
CA LYS A 131 4.40 2.75 -2.04
C LYS A 131 5.39 1.79 -2.69
N ARG A 132 6.59 1.64 -2.08
CA ARG A 132 7.68 0.85 -2.64
C ARG A 132 7.65 -0.64 -2.27
N THR A 133 6.70 -1.09 -1.45
CA THR A 133 6.66 -2.50 -1.03
C THR A 133 5.32 -3.20 -1.28
N VAL A 134 4.20 -2.48 -1.17
CA VAL A 134 2.85 -3.06 -1.21
C VAL A 134 2.55 -3.79 -2.53
N PHE A 135 3.05 -3.29 -3.66
CA PHE A 135 2.83 -3.88 -4.99
C PHE A 135 3.50 -5.24 -5.17
N ALA A 136 4.50 -5.55 -4.35
CA ALA A 136 5.23 -6.82 -4.42
C ALA A 136 4.60 -7.93 -3.59
N THR A 137 3.52 -7.67 -2.86
CA THR A 137 2.79 -8.67 -2.05
C THR A 137 1.90 -9.56 -2.93
N ASP A 138 1.51 -10.73 -2.42
CA ASP A 138 0.57 -11.66 -3.05
C ASP A 138 -0.64 -11.88 -2.17
N ALA A 139 -1.67 -11.07 -2.39
CA ALA A 139 -2.92 -11.14 -1.61
C ALA A 139 -3.71 -12.45 -1.80
N GLU A 140 -3.41 -13.23 -2.84
CA GLU A 140 -4.10 -14.50 -3.15
C GLU A 140 -3.34 -15.73 -2.61
N SER A 141 -2.13 -15.55 -2.09
CA SER A 141 -1.32 -16.65 -1.58
C SER A 141 -1.92 -17.30 -0.34
N SER A 142 -2.15 -18.61 -0.41
CA SER A 142 -2.61 -19.42 0.71
C SER A 142 -1.48 -20.16 1.46
N ARG A 143 -0.24 -20.14 0.93
CA ARG A 143 0.89 -20.93 1.45
C ARG A 143 1.71 -20.24 2.51
N TYR A 144 1.86 -18.91 2.39
CA TYR A 144 2.67 -18.08 3.26
C TYR A 144 1.91 -16.79 3.56
N ALA A 145 2.32 -16.11 4.59
CA ALA A 145 1.77 -14.81 4.92
C ALA A 145 2.27 -13.71 3.95
N LEU A 146 2.12 -13.94 2.63
CA LEU A 146 2.54 -13.02 1.57
C LEU A 146 1.48 -11.96 1.23
N GLY A 147 0.27 -12.10 1.78
CA GLY A 147 -0.85 -11.17 1.57
C GLY A 147 -0.72 -9.85 2.30
N GLY A 148 0.45 -9.52 2.81
CA GLY A 148 0.71 -8.28 3.52
C GLY A 148 2.16 -7.85 3.45
N VAL A 149 2.41 -6.63 3.93
CA VAL A 149 3.74 -6.05 4.08
C VAL A 149 4.26 -6.38 5.48
N LEU A 150 5.42 -6.99 5.57
CA LEU A 150 6.13 -7.17 6.83
C LEU A 150 6.72 -5.84 7.27
N LEU A 151 6.45 -5.44 8.52
CA LEU A 151 7.07 -4.30 9.17
C LEU A 151 8.03 -4.78 10.26
N GLU A 152 9.26 -4.35 10.20
CA GLU A 152 10.24 -4.54 11.25
C GLU A 152 10.64 -3.18 11.81
N LEU A 153 10.42 -3.01 13.12
CA LEU A 153 10.66 -1.78 13.86
C LEU A 153 11.59 -2.12 15.00
N GLU A 154 12.79 -1.54 15.02
CA GLU A 154 13.78 -1.79 16.08
C GLU A 154 14.71 -0.60 16.28
N GLY A 155 14.70 -0.02 17.49
CA GLY A 155 15.41 1.22 17.77
C GLY A 155 14.94 2.35 16.84
N GLU A 156 15.85 2.87 16.02
CA GLU A 156 15.50 3.87 15.00
C GLU A 156 15.18 3.24 13.64
N ASP A 157 15.46 1.95 13.45
CA ASP A 157 15.29 1.32 12.15
C ASP A 157 13.82 0.97 11.90
N VAL A 158 13.34 1.38 10.73
CA VAL A 158 12.02 1.10 10.20
C VAL A 158 12.18 0.45 8.85
N ILE A 159 11.77 -0.82 8.73
CA ILE A 159 11.92 -1.62 7.51
C ILE A 159 10.54 -2.14 7.10
N ALA A 160 10.20 -1.99 5.83
CA ALA A 160 9.05 -2.62 5.20
C ALA A 160 9.51 -3.59 4.11
N VAL A 161 8.87 -4.76 4.04
CA VAL A 161 9.18 -5.79 3.04
C VAL A 161 7.89 -6.33 2.43
N GLY A 162 7.84 -6.38 1.11
CA GLY A 162 6.79 -7.04 0.32
C GLY A 162 7.40 -8.10 -0.59
N THR A 163 6.76 -9.27 -0.72
CA THR A 163 7.20 -10.32 -1.65
C THR A 163 6.02 -11.21 -2.08
N ASP A 164 6.10 -11.72 -3.31
CA ASP A 164 5.22 -12.75 -3.87
C ASP A 164 5.99 -14.08 -4.11
N GLY A 165 7.23 -14.16 -3.66
CA GLY A 165 8.11 -15.32 -3.86
C GLY A 165 8.89 -15.32 -5.18
N ARG A 166 8.61 -14.39 -6.12
CA ARG A 166 9.33 -14.21 -7.38
C ARG A 166 10.09 -12.88 -7.42
N ARG A 167 9.67 -11.95 -6.60
CA ARG A 167 10.29 -10.65 -6.39
C ARG A 167 10.19 -10.27 -4.91
N LEU A 168 11.05 -9.39 -4.49
CA LEU A 168 11.05 -8.87 -3.13
C LEU A 168 11.41 -7.39 -3.15
N ALA A 169 10.56 -6.57 -2.55
CA ALA A 169 10.78 -5.15 -2.34
C ALA A 169 11.06 -4.87 -0.87
N ARG A 170 12.12 -4.14 -0.56
CA ARG A 170 12.47 -3.67 0.77
C ARG A 170 12.71 -2.18 0.74
N MET A 171 12.02 -1.44 1.58
CA MET A 171 12.31 -0.03 1.86
C MET A 171 12.66 0.12 3.33
N GLN A 172 13.67 0.92 3.63
CA GLN A 172 14.10 1.19 5.00
C GLN A 172 14.37 2.68 5.22
N GLY A 173 14.22 3.12 6.47
CA GLY A 173 14.53 4.47 6.89
C GLY A 173 14.60 4.57 8.39
N LYS A 174 14.60 5.81 8.92
CA LYS A 174 14.72 6.08 10.34
C LYS A 174 13.44 6.66 10.92
N GLY A 175 13.03 6.12 12.08
CA GLY A 175 11.97 6.60 12.94
C GLY A 175 12.47 6.78 14.36
N LEU A 176 11.58 7.05 15.29
CA LEU A 176 11.86 7.18 16.71
C LEU A 176 11.09 6.12 17.50
N SER A 177 11.80 5.27 18.22
CA SER A 177 11.18 4.34 19.17
C SER A 177 10.82 5.06 20.47
N VAL A 178 9.55 5.05 20.82
CA VAL A 178 9.02 5.59 22.08
C VAL A 178 8.70 4.42 23.00
N GLY A 179 9.20 4.46 24.24
CA GLY A 179 8.99 3.39 25.23
C GLY A 179 9.67 2.06 24.85
N GLU A 180 10.78 2.12 24.10
CA GLU A 180 11.51 0.93 23.60
C GLU A 180 10.65 0.00 22.73
N HIS A 181 9.74 0.57 21.95
CA HIS A 181 8.89 -0.19 21.03
C HIS A 181 9.73 -0.97 20.01
N LYS A 182 9.39 -2.23 19.83
CA LYS A 182 10.04 -3.11 18.84
C LYS A 182 9.11 -4.21 18.36
N THR A 183 9.37 -4.73 17.17
CA THR A 183 8.65 -5.87 16.60
C THR A 183 9.51 -7.14 16.56
N SER A 184 10.73 -7.11 17.11
CA SER A 184 11.60 -8.29 17.18
C SER A 184 10.92 -9.45 17.92
N GLY A 185 10.93 -10.63 17.30
CA GLY A 185 10.23 -11.81 17.82
C GLY A 185 8.73 -11.89 17.47
N MET A 186 8.18 -10.87 16.79
CA MET A 186 6.82 -10.85 16.27
C MET A 186 6.81 -10.95 14.74
N SER A 187 5.72 -11.45 14.17
CA SER A 187 5.49 -11.46 12.72
C SER A 187 4.50 -10.35 12.38
N THR A 188 5.01 -9.11 12.29
CA THR A 188 4.16 -7.93 12.08
C THR A 188 3.85 -7.77 10.59
N ILE A 189 2.95 -8.61 10.08
CA ILE A 189 2.54 -8.62 8.68
C ILE A 189 1.21 -7.89 8.57
N VAL A 190 1.24 -6.69 8.01
CA VAL A 190 0.06 -5.84 7.84
C VAL A 190 -0.62 -6.19 6.52
N PRO A 191 -1.92 -6.58 6.53
CA PRO A 191 -2.63 -6.89 5.30
C PRO A 191 -2.53 -5.77 4.27
N THR A 192 -2.35 -6.12 2.99
CA THR A 192 -2.22 -5.16 1.87
C THR A 192 -3.35 -4.12 1.86
N ARG A 193 -4.58 -4.55 2.15
CA ARG A 193 -5.74 -3.65 2.23
C ARG A 193 -5.62 -2.66 3.38
N ALA A 194 -5.14 -3.11 4.54
CA ALA A 194 -5.00 -2.26 5.73
C ALA A 194 -3.90 -1.22 5.55
N ILE A 195 -2.71 -1.63 5.09
CA ILE A 195 -1.59 -0.70 4.93
C ILE A 195 -1.87 0.34 3.84
N SER A 196 -2.57 -0.04 2.77
CA SER A 196 -3.03 0.89 1.73
C SER A 196 -4.11 1.86 2.23
N LEU A 197 -4.96 1.44 3.17
CA LEU A 197 -5.89 2.34 3.86
C LEU A 197 -5.14 3.33 4.74
N MET A 198 -4.16 2.85 5.51
CA MET A 198 -3.33 3.69 6.38
C MET A 198 -2.60 4.78 5.58
N GLU A 199 -2.02 4.42 4.44
CA GLU A 199 -1.35 5.38 3.54
C GLU A 199 -2.32 6.46 3.03
N ARG A 200 -3.53 6.10 2.60
CA ARG A 200 -4.55 7.05 2.14
C ARG A 200 -5.11 7.94 3.27
N ALA A 201 -5.08 7.47 4.51
CA ALA A 201 -5.57 8.22 5.66
C ALA A 201 -4.60 9.31 6.12
N VAL A 202 -3.32 9.17 5.81
CA VAL A 202 -2.28 10.13 6.14
C VAL A 202 -2.32 11.30 5.16
N THR A 203 -2.30 12.53 5.66
CA THR A 203 -2.34 13.75 4.85
C THR A 203 -0.99 14.46 4.77
N ASP A 204 -0.87 15.41 3.85
CA ASP A 204 0.35 16.22 3.68
C ASP A 204 0.59 17.19 4.86
N SER A 205 -0.46 17.50 5.64
CA SER A 205 -0.36 18.31 6.85
C SER A 205 0.17 17.54 8.05
N ASP A 206 0.19 16.19 8.00
CA ASP A 206 0.74 15.38 9.07
C ASP A 206 2.28 15.38 8.95
N GLU A 207 3.00 15.63 10.03
CA GLU A 207 4.47 15.56 10.05
C GLU A 207 4.95 14.14 10.35
N THR A 208 4.31 13.50 11.33
CA THR A 208 4.60 12.15 11.79
C THR A 208 3.33 11.34 11.99
N ILE A 209 3.48 10.01 11.96
CA ILE A 209 2.48 9.05 12.41
C ILE A 209 3.00 8.30 13.62
N HIS A 210 2.10 7.81 14.46
CA HIS A 210 2.43 6.88 15.54
C HIS A 210 1.96 5.49 15.15
N LEU A 211 2.85 4.53 15.23
CA LEU A 211 2.60 3.14 14.85
C LEU A 211 2.89 2.23 16.03
N ALA A 212 1.87 1.58 16.57
CA ALA A 212 2.00 0.63 17.67
C ALA A 212 1.66 -0.79 17.19
N ALA A 213 2.66 -1.65 17.16
CA ALA A 213 2.49 -3.07 16.86
C ALA A 213 2.27 -3.84 18.15
N ARG A 214 1.23 -4.64 18.20
CA ARG A 214 0.93 -5.60 19.26
C ARG A 214 1.03 -7.02 18.73
N SER A 215 0.81 -8.01 19.56
CA SER A 215 0.99 -9.43 19.17
C SER A 215 0.16 -9.85 17.96
N ASN A 216 -1.07 -9.35 17.82
CA ASN A 216 -2.04 -9.79 16.81
C ASN A 216 -2.60 -8.66 15.95
N ASP A 217 -2.24 -7.43 16.24
CA ASP A 217 -2.77 -6.25 15.55
C ASP A 217 -1.79 -5.09 15.54
N LEU A 218 -2.11 -4.10 14.73
CA LEU A 218 -1.38 -2.86 14.54
C LEU A 218 -2.33 -1.68 14.67
N LEU A 219 -1.91 -0.66 15.38
CA LEU A 219 -2.57 0.63 15.48
C LEU A 219 -1.74 1.71 14.79
N LEU A 220 -2.39 2.50 13.96
CA LEU A 220 -1.82 3.74 13.40
C LEU A 220 -2.62 4.92 13.95
N ARG A 221 -1.93 5.98 14.40
CA ARG A 221 -2.53 7.25 14.79
C ARG A 221 -1.92 8.41 14.02
N THR A 222 -2.78 9.28 13.54
CA THR A 222 -2.48 10.66 13.13
C THR A 222 -3.26 11.63 14.03
N PRO A 223 -3.07 12.95 13.93
CA PRO A 223 -3.85 13.92 14.72
C PRO A 223 -5.38 13.79 14.57
N ARG A 224 -5.86 13.25 13.43
CA ARG A 224 -7.29 13.17 13.11
C ARG A 224 -7.82 11.76 12.90
N CYS A 225 -6.95 10.75 12.88
CA CYS A 225 -7.34 9.40 12.51
C CYS A 225 -6.67 8.36 13.39
N VAL A 226 -7.44 7.34 13.76
CA VAL A 226 -6.91 6.09 14.33
C VAL A 226 -7.38 4.94 13.44
N ILE A 227 -6.43 4.11 13.00
CA ILE A 227 -6.72 2.89 12.25
C ILE A 227 -6.19 1.70 13.03
N PHE A 228 -7.05 0.72 13.19
CA PHE A 228 -6.76 -0.59 13.73
C PHE A 228 -6.71 -1.59 12.58
N SER A 229 -5.77 -2.55 12.63
CA SER A 229 -5.74 -3.69 11.72
C SER A 229 -5.27 -4.93 12.43
N ARG A 230 -5.96 -6.06 12.24
CA ARG A 230 -5.41 -7.36 12.56
C ARG A 230 -4.22 -7.66 11.66
N LEU A 231 -3.24 -8.38 12.19
CA LEU A 231 -2.09 -8.86 11.44
C LEU A 231 -2.43 -10.15 10.69
N VAL A 232 -1.74 -10.40 9.58
CA VAL A 232 -1.83 -11.68 8.88
C VAL A 232 -1.15 -12.76 9.72
N GLU A 233 -1.86 -13.82 10.01
CA GLU A 233 -1.30 -14.97 10.70
C GLU A 233 -0.38 -15.78 9.78
N GLY A 234 0.74 -16.26 10.34
CA GLY A 234 1.66 -17.12 9.62
C GLY A 234 3.11 -16.66 9.68
N ARG A 235 3.96 -17.41 9.00
CA ARG A 235 5.40 -17.15 8.96
C ARG A 235 5.76 -16.43 7.67
N TYR A 236 6.37 -15.26 7.80
CA TYR A 236 6.97 -14.56 6.65
C TYR A 236 8.26 -15.29 6.21
N PRO A 237 8.58 -15.33 4.91
CA PRO A 237 9.85 -15.88 4.43
C PRO A 237 11.04 -15.16 5.06
N ASN A 238 12.16 -15.88 5.20
CA ASN A 238 13.41 -15.24 5.64
C ASN A 238 13.97 -14.37 4.49
N TRP A 239 13.43 -13.17 4.38
CA TRP A 239 13.72 -12.25 3.30
C TRP A 239 15.21 -11.85 3.21
N ARG A 240 15.93 -11.85 4.33
CA ARG A 240 17.35 -11.51 4.35
C ARG A 240 18.19 -12.51 3.58
N GLN A 241 17.78 -13.78 3.54
CA GLN A 241 18.49 -14.82 2.77
C GLN A 241 18.25 -14.70 1.26
N VAL A 242 17.23 -13.96 0.83
CA VAL A 242 16.93 -13.72 -0.59
C VAL A 242 17.83 -12.63 -1.17
N PHE A 243 18.32 -11.72 -0.32
CA PHE A 243 19.25 -10.68 -0.79
C PHE A 243 20.56 -11.32 -1.18
N PRO A 244 20.99 -11.11 -2.43
CA PRO A 244 22.26 -11.66 -2.90
C PRO A 244 23.42 -11.00 -2.14
N GLN A 245 24.29 -11.85 -1.58
CA GLN A 245 25.58 -11.42 -1.02
C GLN A 245 26.65 -11.77 -2.06
N ARG A 246 27.18 -10.76 -2.75
CA ARG A 246 28.04 -10.93 -3.91
C ARG A 246 29.32 -10.14 -3.74
N GLU A 247 30.47 -10.79 -4.03
CA GLU A 247 31.79 -10.13 -4.03
C GLU A 247 32.15 -9.57 -5.42
N ASN A 248 31.57 -10.14 -6.50
CA ASN A 248 31.97 -9.85 -7.89
C ASN A 248 30.73 -9.57 -8.79
N ALA A 249 29.73 -8.88 -8.28
CA ALA A 249 28.58 -8.53 -9.11
C ALA A 249 28.93 -7.43 -10.12
N ILE A 250 28.35 -7.55 -11.30
CA ILE A 250 28.33 -6.49 -12.31
C ILE A 250 27.33 -5.44 -11.84
N GLN A 251 27.78 -4.20 -11.70
CA GLN A 251 26.95 -3.06 -11.35
C GLN A 251 26.85 -2.11 -12.54
N VAL A 252 25.62 -1.76 -12.92
CA VAL A 252 25.33 -0.84 -14.01
C VAL A 252 24.49 0.31 -13.46
N ASP A 253 25.03 1.53 -13.53
CA ASP A 253 24.29 2.75 -13.19
C ASP A 253 23.22 3.02 -14.25
N MET A 254 21.99 3.22 -13.82
CA MET A 254 20.84 3.41 -14.68
C MET A 254 19.92 4.52 -14.17
N ILE A 255 19.07 5.02 -15.06
CA ILE A 255 18.03 6.00 -14.76
C ILE A 255 16.67 5.37 -15.05
N VAL A 256 15.70 5.57 -14.16
CA VAL A 256 14.37 4.93 -14.20
C VAL A 256 13.60 5.26 -15.49
N GLY A 257 13.51 6.53 -15.87
CA GLY A 257 12.70 6.98 -17.01
C GLY A 257 13.12 6.35 -18.33
N PRO A 258 14.40 6.42 -18.75
CA PRO A 258 14.90 5.77 -19.94
C PRO A 258 14.66 4.26 -19.95
N LEU A 259 14.94 3.56 -18.83
CA LEU A 259 14.67 2.11 -18.72
C LEU A 259 13.17 1.82 -18.90
N TYR A 260 12.31 2.57 -18.23
CA TYR A 260 10.85 2.36 -18.31
C TYR A 260 10.31 2.61 -19.72
N ALA A 261 10.84 3.62 -20.41
CA ALA A 261 10.47 3.91 -21.81
C ALA A 261 10.89 2.77 -22.76
N ALA A 262 12.13 2.29 -22.64
CA ALA A 262 12.64 1.17 -23.44
C ALA A 262 11.87 -0.15 -23.16
N LEU A 263 11.60 -0.43 -21.87
CA LEU A 263 10.84 -1.60 -21.44
C LEU A 263 9.42 -1.62 -22.01
N ARG A 264 8.73 -0.49 -22.00
CA ARG A 264 7.39 -0.36 -22.57
C ARG A 264 7.36 -0.60 -24.07
N GLN A 265 8.40 -0.19 -24.79
CA GLN A 265 8.53 -0.46 -26.23
C GLN A 265 8.79 -1.95 -26.46
N ALA A 266 9.73 -2.55 -25.73
CA ALA A 266 10.04 -3.97 -25.88
C ALA A 266 8.84 -4.87 -25.55
N ALA A 267 8.03 -4.46 -24.57
CA ALA A 267 6.85 -5.21 -24.12
C ALA A 267 5.65 -5.19 -25.10
N ILE A 268 5.70 -4.44 -26.22
CA ILE A 268 4.57 -4.37 -27.16
C ILE A 268 4.23 -5.74 -27.77
N VAL A 269 5.23 -6.60 -27.93
CA VAL A 269 5.04 -7.94 -28.49
C VAL A 269 4.90 -9.05 -27.45
N THR A 270 4.84 -8.71 -26.15
CA THR A 270 4.56 -9.67 -25.08
C THR A 270 3.05 -9.89 -24.91
N ASP A 271 2.67 -11.05 -24.38
CA ASP A 271 1.28 -11.39 -24.04
C ASP A 271 1.16 -11.93 -22.62
N HIS A 272 -0.02 -12.47 -22.29
CA HIS A 272 -0.29 -12.99 -20.94
C HIS A 272 0.59 -14.22 -20.60
N ASP A 273 0.97 -15.03 -21.58
CA ASP A 273 1.72 -16.27 -21.40
C ASP A 273 3.23 -16.05 -21.58
N SER A 274 3.61 -15.19 -22.53
CA SER A 274 5.00 -14.81 -22.84
C SER A 274 5.36 -13.44 -22.28
N ARG A 275 5.68 -13.39 -20.98
CA ARG A 275 5.97 -12.15 -20.25
C ARG A 275 7.46 -11.83 -20.12
N GLY A 276 8.30 -12.76 -20.55
CA GLY A 276 9.75 -12.67 -20.44
C GLY A 276 10.34 -11.75 -21.48
N ILE A 277 11.19 -10.83 -21.02
CA ILE A 277 12.09 -10.04 -21.88
C ILE A 277 13.51 -10.43 -21.53
N ASP A 278 14.34 -10.64 -22.54
CA ASP A 278 15.77 -10.86 -22.37
C ASP A 278 16.48 -9.50 -22.25
N PHE A 279 17.19 -9.30 -21.14
CA PHE A 279 17.99 -8.12 -20.83
C PHE A 279 19.44 -8.45 -21.10
N GLY A 280 19.98 -7.99 -22.22
CA GLY A 280 21.37 -8.21 -22.64
C GLY A 280 22.21 -6.96 -22.40
N PHE A 281 23.25 -7.07 -21.57
CA PHE A 281 24.21 -5.99 -21.31
C PHE A 281 25.52 -6.31 -22.04
N GLY A 282 26.09 -5.35 -22.74
CA GLY A 282 27.37 -5.46 -23.45
C GLY A 282 27.58 -4.30 -24.40
N ASP A 283 28.82 -4.08 -24.78
CA ASP A 283 29.22 -3.08 -25.78
C ASP A 283 28.64 -1.67 -25.52
N GLY A 284 28.58 -1.21 -24.27
CA GLY A 284 28.05 0.10 -23.90
C GLY A 284 26.53 0.23 -24.01
N SER A 285 25.79 -0.88 -24.15
CA SER A 285 24.34 -0.87 -24.31
C SER A 285 23.61 -1.93 -23.50
N LEU A 286 22.33 -1.64 -23.19
CA LEU A 286 21.33 -2.61 -22.77
C LEU A 286 20.40 -2.89 -23.95
N THR A 287 20.30 -4.13 -24.36
CA THR A 287 19.35 -4.62 -25.35
C THR A 287 18.20 -5.34 -24.64
N LEU A 288 16.97 -4.97 -24.97
CA LEU A 288 15.74 -5.61 -24.51
C LEU A 288 15.13 -6.36 -25.69
N GLU A 289 15.02 -7.69 -25.58
CA GLU A 289 14.47 -8.54 -26.64
C GLU A 289 13.27 -9.33 -26.13
N ALA A 290 12.19 -9.32 -26.89
CA ALA A 290 11.03 -10.15 -26.63
C ALA A 290 10.63 -10.90 -27.91
N THR A 291 10.17 -12.14 -27.74
CA THR A 291 9.67 -12.98 -28.83
C THR A 291 8.40 -13.70 -28.39
N THR A 292 7.35 -13.57 -29.17
CA THR A 292 6.09 -14.27 -28.99
C THR A 292 5.69 -14.89 -30.33
N ALA A 293 5.35 -16.16 -30.31
CA ALA A 293 5.14 -16.92 -31.55
C ALA A 293 4.03 -16.35 -32.46
N GLU A 294 2.98 -15.81 -31.85
CA GLU A 294 1.80 -15.32 -32.59
C GLU A 294 1.85 -13.81 -32.88
N ILE A 295 2.61 -13.03 -32.12
CA ILE A 295 2.62 -11.55 -32.20
C ILE A 295 3.87 -11.07 -32.95
N GLY A 296 5.04 -11.66 -32.68
CA GLY A 296 6.29 -11.29 -33.34
C GLY A 296 7.45 -11.07 -32.38
N THR A 297 8.41 -10.25 -32.82
CA THR A 297 9.65 -9.97 -32.08
C THR A 297 9.84 -8.47 -31.90
N SER A 298 10.45 -8.09 -30.79
CA SER A 298 10.94 -6.72 -30.56
C SER A 298 12.39 -6.74 -30.13
N ARG A 299 13.12 -5.71 -30.53
CA ARG A 299 14.47 -5.41 -30.06
C ARG A 299 14.56 -3.91 -29.82
N VAL A 300 14.84 -3.53 -28.58
CA VAL A 300 15.01 -2.14 -28.18
C VAL A 300 16.37 -2.01 -27.53
N GLU A 301 17.15 -1.02 -27.90
CA GLU A 301 18.49 -0.77 -27.41
C GLU A 301 18.57 0.60 -26.73
N MET A 302 19.26 0.67 -25.60
CA MET A 302 19.53 1.93 -24.90
C MET A 302 20.99 1.96 -24.41
N PRO A 303 21.67 3.12 -24.43
CA PRO A 303 23.04 3.25 -23.94
C PRO A 303 23.09 3.05 -22.42
N VAL A 304 24.09 2.31 -21.95
CA VAL A 304 24.45 2.16 -20.52
C VAL A 304 25.96 2.17 -20.38
N ALA A 305 26.44 2.56 -19.20
CA ALA A 305 27.88 2.59 -18.91
C ALA A 305 28.37 1.18 -18.50
N TYR A 306 28.41 0.24 -19.46
CA TYR A 306 28.89 -1.12 -19.25
C TYR A 306 29.67 -1.63 -20.44
N ASP A 307 30.97 -1.85 -20.25
CA ASP A 307 31.92 -2.33 -21.26
C ASP A 307 32.52 -3.70 -20.89
N GLY A 308 31.87 -4.44 -19.97
CA GLY A 308 32.30 -5.76 -19.53
C GLY A 308 31.91 -6.88 -20.50
N GLU A 309 32.20 -8.13 -20.13
CA GLU A 309 31.78 -9.31 -20.89
C GLU A 309 30.25 -9.34 -21.05
N PRO A 310 29.74 -9.69 -22.23
CA PRO A 310 28.30 -9.73 -22.47
C PRO A 310 27.57 -10.67 -21.51
N ILE A 311 26.52 -10.19 -20.90
CA ILE A 311 25.67 -10.96 -20.00
C ILE A 311 24.19 -10.73 -20.34
N SER A 312 23.39 -11.79 -20.29
CA SER A 312 21.95 -11.71 -20.57
C SER A 312 21.15 -12.49 -19.54
N MET A 313 20.01 -11.91 -19.10
CA MET A 313 19.07 -12.60 -18.23
C MET A 313 17.63 -12.35 -18.70
N LYS A 314 16.76 -13.35 -18.52
CA LYS A 314 15.33 -13.24 -18.85
C LYS A 314 14.53 -12.87 -17.61
N MET A 315 13.74 -11.80 -17.68
CA MET A 315 12.92 -11.33 -16.56
C MET A 315 11.47 -11.06 -16.98
N ASP A 316 10.54 -11.23 -16.06
CA ASP A 316 9.16 -10.75 -16.26
C ASP A 316 9.16 -9.21 -16.29
N HIS A 317 8.86 -8.66 -17.47
CA HIS A 317 8.91 -7.22 -17.70
C HIS A 317 7.99 -6.41 -16.76
N ARG A 318 6.91 -7.02 -16.25
CA ARG A 318 5.99 -6.36 -15.34
C ARG A 318 6.66 -6.08 -13.98
N PHE A 319 7.53 -6.97 -13.51
CA PHE A 319 8.26 -6.77 -12.26
C PHE A 319 9.22 -5.59 -12.36
N VAL A 320 9.93 -5.47 -13.50
CA VAL A 320 10.78 -4.31 -13.76
C VAL A 320 9.95 -3.03 -13.92
N ALA A 321 8.82 -3.12 -14.61
CA ALA A 321 7.89 -1.99 -14.76
C ALA A 321 7.33 -1.51 -13.40
N ASP A 322 7.02 -2.42 -12.49
CA ASP A 322 6.48 -2.08 -11.16
C ASP A 322 7.52 -1.35 -10.30
N PHE A 323 8.79 -1.74 -10.38
CA PHE A 323 9.90 -0.99 -9.80
C PHE A 323 9.97 0.45 -10.35
N CYS A 324 9.89 0.60 -11.66
CA CYS A 324 9.96 1.91 -12.30
C CYS A 324 8.77 2.82 -11.94
N LYS A 325 7.56 2.27 -11.78
CA LYS A 325 6.34 3.04 -11.48
C LYS A 325 6.32 3.69 -10.09
N VAL A 326 7.05 3.14 -9.14
CA VAL A 326 7.07 3.66 -7.76
C VAL A 326 8.16 4.69 -7.52
N LEU A 327 9.01 4.93 -8.49
CA LEU A 327 10.11 5.90 -8.46
C LEU A 327 9.83 7.07 -9.42
N ASP A 328 10.54 8.18 -9.21
CA ASP A 328 10.57 9.28 -10.16
C ASP A 328 11.40 8.91 -11.39
N GLY A 329 11.04 9.41 -12.57
CA GLY A 329 11.74 9.11 -13.81
C GLY A 329 13.21 9.55 -13.86
N GLU A 330 13.57 10.57 -13.09
CA GLU A 330 14.95 11.08 -12.96
C GLU A 330 15.76 10.35 -11.90
N THR A 331 15.17 9.39 -11.18
CA THR A 331 15.86 8.63 -10.14
C THR A 331 16.93 7.74 -10.75
N GLY A 332 18.16 7.90 -10.25
CA GLY A 332 19.27 6.99 -10.51
C GLY A 332 19.18 5.72 -9.64
N PHE A 333 19.58 4.60 -10.18
CA PHE A 333 19.66 3.34 -9.43
C PHE A 333 20.80 2.46 -9.97
N ILE A 334 21.23 1.52 -9.17
CA ILE A 334 22.20 0.51 -9.56
C ILE A 334 21.46 -0.78 -9.92
N PHE A 335 21.72 -1.31 -11.11
CA PHE A 335 21.28 -2.63 -11.55
C PHE A 335 22.43 -3.61 -11.36
N GLU A 336 22.25 -4.59 -10.48
CA GLU A 336 23.30 -5.54 -10.11
C GLU A 336 22.95 -6.94 -10.61
N ILE A 337 23.91 -7.57 -11.34
CA ILE A 337 23.80 -8.91 -11.91
C ILE A 337 25.08 -9.68 -11.62
N GLU A 338 24.96 -10.99 -11.39
CA GLU A 338 26.12 -11.89 -11.27
C GLU A 338 26.20 -12.87 -12.44
N ASN A 339 25.07 -13.49 -12.79
CA ASN A 339 24.94 -14.41 -13.91
C ASN A 339 23.47 -14.53 -14.35
N GLU A 340 23.21 -15.25 -15.43
CA GLU A 340 21.89 -15.39 -16.03
C GLU A 340 20.81 -16.06 -15.16
N ASN A 341 21.24 -16.84 -14.12
CA ASN A 341 20.37 -17.63 -13.26
C ASN A 341 20.26 -17.06 -11.84
N SER A 342 21.07 -16.06 -11.50
CA SER A 342 21.04 -15.38 -10.21
C SER A 342 19.99 -14.26 -10.19
N PRO A 343 19.37 -13.97 -9.04
CA PRO A 343 18.43 -12.86 -8.95
C PRO A 343 19.07 -11.53 -9.36
N ALA A 344 18.36 -10.66 -10.06
CA ALA A 344 18.78 -9.26 -10.21
C ALA A 344 18.51 -8.48 -8.93
N LEU A 345 19.37 -7.53 -8.59
CA LEU A 345 19.17 -6.59 -7.49
C LEU A 345 19.23 -5.17 -8.02
N LEU A 346 18.17 -4.39 -7.73
CA LEU A 346 18.05 -2.99 -8.07
C LEU A 346 18.04 -2.18 -6.78
N THR A 347 18.92 -1.20 -6.65
CA THR A 347 19.06 -0.39 -5.43
C THR A 347 19.12 1.10 -5.74
N THR A 348 18.49 1.90 -4.87
CA THR A 348 18.65 3.35 -4.83
C THR A 348 19.41 3.77 -3.58
N ASP A 349 19.89 4.99 -3.53
CA ASP A 349 20.68 5.55 -2.43
C ASP A 349 19.86 5.90 -1.18
N ASP A 350 18.53 5.88 -1.26
CA ASP A 350 17.59 6.27 -0.20
C ASP A 350 17.06 5.08 0.62
N GLY A 351 17.69 3.91 0.52
CA GLY A 351 17.35 2.72 1.31
C GLY A 351 16.35 1.77 0.67
N TYR A 352 16.02 1.96 -0.62
CA TYR A 352 15.20 1.04 -1.38
C TYR A 352 16.04 -0.05 -2.06
N ALA A 353 15.58 -1.28 -1.99
CA ALA A 353 16.18 -2.41 -2.68
C ALA A 353 15.10 -3.36 -3.21
N TYR A 354 15.28 -3.83 -4.43
CA TYR A 354 14.33 -4.67 -5.12
C TYR A 354 15.03 -5.85 -5.79
N VAL A 355 14.60 -7.05 -5.46
CA VAL A 355 15.12 -8.31 -6.01
C VAL A 355 14.13 -8.90 -6.99
N ILE A 356 14.60 -9.33 -8.16
CA ILE A 356 13.80 -10.00 -9.18
C ILE A 356 14.43 -11.36 -9.50
N MET A 357 13.64 -12.43 -9.37
CA MET A 357 14.07 -13.75 -9.81
C MET A 357 14.03 -13.85 -11.34
N PRO A 358 15.08 -14.36 -11.98
CA PRO A 358 15.06 -14.60 -13.43
C PRO A 358 14.04 -15.66 -13.80
N MET A 359 13.54 -15.57 -15.00
CA MET A 359 12.70 -16.61 -15.62
C MET A 359 13.60 -17.71 -16.19
N ALA A 360 13.19 -18.96 -16.01
CA ALA A 360 13.90 -20.07 -16.66
C ALA A 360 13.87 -19.89 -18.18
N LYS A 361 15.01 -20.09 -18.86
CA LYS A 361 15.02 -20.18 -20.31
C LYS A 361 14.24 -21.43 -20.72
N GLU A 362 13.23 -21.29 -21.57
CA GLU A 362 12.59 -22.45 -22.21
C GLU A 362 13.67 -23.21 -23.02
N ARG A 363 13.76 -24.52 -22.76
CA ARG A 363 14.71 -25.41 -23.45
C ARG A 363 14.18 -25.78 -24.82
#